data_24075189337eebe7badb53db14cfd4da
#
_entry.id   24075189337eebe7badb53db14cfd4da
#
_cell.length_a   1.000
_cell.length_b   1.000
_cell.length_c   1.000
_cell.angle_alpha   90.00
_cell.angle_beta   90.00
_cell.angle_gamma   90.00
#
_symmetry.space_group_name_H-M   'P 1'
#
loop_
_entity.id
_entity.type
_entity.pdbx_description
1 polymer ?
#
loop_
_entity_poly.entity_id
_entity_poly.type
_entity_poly.pdbx_seq_one_letter_code
_entity_poly.pdbx_strand_id
1 'polypeptide(L)'
;MSERDAVKTIVTPFLVHGICKTEAEALGMLARDYAQRQVTRYAERVAHFRSVYQTSLDQFADQVRALCGARGEIAALARLAKAAQIVQAEDDLEEWEAAERFLARWQAVETDLRNAAAA
;
A
#
# COMPACT_ATOMS: atom_id res chain seq x y z
N MET A 1 1.42 22.24 22.88
CA MET A 1 1.86 20.89 23.29
C MET A 1 3.04 20.48 22.44
N SER A 2 4.14 20.04 23.03
CA SER A 2 5.30 19.53 22.30
C SER A 2 5.00 18.12 21.77
N GLU A 3 5.78 17.65 20.79
CA GLU A 3 5.68 16.29 20.27
C GLU A 3 5.88 15.26 21.39
N ARG A 4 6.81 15.53 22.31
CA ARG A 4 7.09 14.67 23.46
C ARG A 4 5.88 14.56 24.39
N ASP A 5 5.18 15.66 24.61
CA ASP A 5 3.98 15.69 25.46
C ASP A 5 2.83 14.94 24.78
N ALA A 6 2.69 15.07 23.46
CA ALA A 6 1.70 14.33 22.69
C ALA A 6 1.96 12.82 22.76
N VAL A 7 3.23 12.41 22.63
CA VAL A 7 3.63 10.99 22.76
C VAL A 7 3.29 10.47 24.15
N LYS A 8 3.63 11.20 25.22
CA LYS A 8 3.29 10.81 26.59
C LYS A 8 1.79 10.64 26.79
N THR A 9 1.01 11.56 26.23
CA THR A 9 -0.46 11.50 26.32
C THR A 9 -1.00 10.22 25.69
N ILE A 10 -0.43 9.80 24.56
CA ILE A 10 -0.85 8.59 23.84
C ILE A 10 -0.46 7.33 24.60
N VAL A 11 0.76 7.26 25.15
CA VAL A 11 1.28 6.03 25.75
C VAL A 11 0.87 5.83 27.21
N THR A 12 0.56 6.90 27.94
CA THR A 12 0.22 6.83 29.36
C THR A 12 -0.90 5.84 29.68
N PRO A 13 -2.02 5.76 28.93
CA PRO A 13 -3.06 4.78 29.22
C PRO A 13 -2.58 3.33 29.20
N PHE A 14 -1.61 3.01 28.32
CA PHE A 14 -1.04 1.66 28.26
C PHE A 14 -0.25 1.30 29.50
N LEU A 15 0.40 2.29 30.11
CA LEU A 15 1.15 2.11 31.36
C LEU A 15 0.20 2.03 32.55
N VAL A 16 -0.77 2.93 32.62
CA VAL A 16 -1.73 3.03 33.73
C VAL A 16 -2.55 1.74 33.86
N HIS A 17 -2.98 1.17 32.72
CA HIS A 17 -3.78 -0.05 32.70
C HIS A 17 -2.95 -1.34 32.69
N GLY A 18 -1.64 -1.24 32.83
CA GLY A 18 -0.75 -2.39 32.94
C GLY A 18 -0.54 -3.20 31.66
N ILE A 19 -0.90 -2.63 30.50
CA ILE A 19 -0.71 -3.28 29.20
C ILE A 19 0.76 -3.30 28.81
N CYS A 20 1.49 -2.20 29.07
CA CYS A 20 2.92 -2.07 28.84
C CYS A 20 3.61 -1.60 30.11
N LYS A 21 4.89 -1.95 30.26
CA LYS A 21 5.71 -1.58 31.42
C LYS A 21 6.44 -0.26 31.20
N THR A 22 6.79 0.06 29.95
CA THR A 22 7.57 1.25 29.61
C THR A 22 6.96 1.97 28.43
N GLU A 23 7.31 3.26 28.30
CA GLU A 23 6.94 4.10 27.16
C GLU A 23 7.46 3.52 25.84
N ALA A 24 8.71 3.06 25.83
CA ALA A 24 9.33 2.45 24.65
C ALA A 24 8.57 1.19 24.20
N GLU A 25 8.14 0.36 25.15
CA GLU A 25 7.36 -0.85 24.85
C GLU A 25 6.02 -0.48 24.22
N ALA A 26 5.33 0.52 24.76
CA ALA A 26 4.06 1.00 24.23
C ALA A 26 4.20 1.57 22.81
N LEU A 27 5.21 2.40 22.58
CA LEU A 27 5.49 2.96 21.23
C LEU A 27 5.82 1.86 20.23
N GLY A 28 6.66 0.90 20.63
CA GLY A 28 7.02 -0.22 19.77
C GLY A 28 5.80 -1.07 19.36
N MET A 29 4.92 -1.32 20.32
CA MET A 29 3.69 -2.08 20.08
C MET A 29 2.78 -1.35 19.09
N LEU A 30 2.55 -0.06 19.31
CA LEU A 30 1.70 0.75 18.45
C LEU A 30 2.28 0.87 17.04
N ALA A 31 3.59 1.11 16.93
CA ALA A 31 4.25 1.23 15.64
C ALA A 31 4.20 -0.08 14.84
N ARG A 32 4.46 -1.22 15.48
CA ARG A 32 4.40 -2.52 14.82
C ARG A 32 2.99 -2.88 14.38
N ASP A 33 2.00 -2.62 15.24
CA ASP A 33 0.60 -2.87 14.89
C ASP A 33 0.17 -2.04 13.69
N TYR A 34 0.50 -0.75 13.67
CA TYR A 34 0.18 0.14 12.57
C TYR A 34 0.86 -0.31 11.27
N ALA A 35 2.16 -0.61 11.33
CA ALA A 35 2.89 -1.09 10.16
C ALA A 35 2.31 -2.38 9.59
N GLN A 36 1.96 -3.34 10.46
CA GLN A 36 1.36 -4.60 10.05
C GLN A 36 0.01 -4.38 9.35
N ARG A 37 -0.81 -3.49 9.87
CA ARG A 37 -2.11 -3.14 9.26
C ARG A 37 -1.93 -2.53 7.88
N GLN A 38 -0.92 -1.67 7.71
CA GLN A 38 -0.64 -1.08 6.40
C GLN A 38 -0.12 -2.12 5.41
N VAL A 39 0.76 -3.01 5.83
CA VAL A 39 1.23 -4.13 4.98
C VAL A 39 0.05 -4.97 4.52
N THR A 40 -0.82 -5.38 5.44
CA THR A 40 -2.02 -6.18 5.11
C THR A 40 -2.91 -5.45 4.12
N ARG A 41 -3.18 -4.17 4.35
CA ARG A 41 -4.04 -3.34 3.50
C ARG A 41 -3.53 -3.29 2.06
N TYR A 42 -2.24 -3.00 1.87
CA TYR A 42 -1.67 -2.88 0.53
C TYR A 42 -1.43 -4.24 -0.12
N ALA A 43 -1.09 -5.28 0.64
CA ALA A 43 -1.00 -6.64 0.13
C ALA A 43 -2.34 -7.14 -0.39
N GLU A 44 -3.43 -6.87 0.29
CA GLU A 44 -4.78 -7.21 -0.15
C GLU A 44 -5.15 -6.45 -1.44
N ARG A 45 -4.76 -5.19 -1.55
CA ARG A 45 -5.01 -4.38 -2.75
C ARG A 45 -4.24 -4.92 -3.96
N VAL A 46 -2.98 -5.26 -3.78
CA VAL A 46 -2.17 -5.91 -4.83
C VAL A 46 -2.79 -7.24 -5.25
N ALA A 47 -3.18 -8.07 -4.29
CA ALA A 47 -3.83 -9.36 -4.56
C ALA A 47 -5.15 -9.18 -5.31
N HIS A 48 -5.91 -8.15 -4.99
CA HIS A 48 -7.15 -7.80 -5.70
C HIS A 48 -6.89 -7.56 -7.19
N PHE A 49 -5.93 -6.71 -7.53
CA PHE A 49 -5.60 -6.42 -8.93
C PHE A 49 -5.07 -7.64 -9.67
N ARG A 50 -4.21 -8.45 -9.02
CA ARG A 50 -3.72 -9.71 -9.59
C ARG A 50 -4.87 -10.67 -9.89
N SER A 51 -5.85 -10.74 -9.01
CA SER A 51 -7.03 -11.58 -9.19
C SER A 51 -7.92 -11.07 -10.32
N VAL A 52 -8.17 -9.77 -10.38
CA VAL A 52 -9.03 -9.16 -11.41
C VAL A 52 -8.43 -9.32 -12.81
N TYR A 53 -7.15 -9.05 -12.97
CA TYR A 53 -6.48 -9.06 -14.28
C TYR A 53 -5.75 -10.36 -14.57
N GLN A 54 -5.57 -11.24 -13.58
CA GLN A 54 -4.92 -12.55 -13.69
C GLN A 54 -3.54 -12.47 -14.36
N THR A 55 -2.78 -11.44 -14.01
CA THR A 55 -1.46 -11.18 -14.56
C THR A 55 -0.58 -10.44 -13.55
N SER A 56 0.70 -10.28 -13.86
CA SER A 56 1.61 -9.46 -13.06
C SER A 56 1.41 -7.97 -13.39
N LEU A 57 1.89 -7.09 -12.50
CA LEU A 57 1.86 -5.65 -12.72
C LEU A 57 2.62 -5.27 -14.00
N ASP A 58 3.80 -5.86 -14.23
CA ASP A 58 4.62 -5.55 -15.41
C ASP A 58 3.90 -5.92 -16.71
N GLN A 59 3.27 -7.11 -16.77
CA GLN A 59 2.51 -7.55 -17.91
C GLN A 59 1.26 -6.69 -18.12
N PHE A 60 0.58 -6.32 -17.05
CA PHE A 60 -0.58 -5.43 -17.11
C PHE A 60 -0.19 -4.03 -17.61
N ALA A 61 0.92 -3.48 -17.12
CA ALA A 61 1.45 -2.22 -17.60
C ALA A 61 1.75 -2.24 -19.10
N ASP A 62 2.36 -3.32 -19.60
CA ASP A 62 2.64 -3.49 -21.01
C ASP A 62 1.36 -3.58 -21.84
N GLN A 63 0.35 -4.29 -21.36
CA GLN A 63 -0.96 -4.38 -22.01
C GLN A 63 -1.65 -3.01 -22.10
N VAL A 64 -1.63 -2.22 -21.03
CA VAL A 64 -2.22 -0.88 -21.00
C VAL A 64 -1.49 0.05 -21.99
N ARG A 65 -0.16 0.03 -22.00
CA ARG A 65 0.65 0.82 -22.95
C ARG A 65 0.35 0.44 -24.39
N ALA A 66 0.20 -0.85 -24.68
CA ALA A 66 -0.14 -1.32 -26.02
C ALA A 66 -1.51 -0.80 -26.45
N LEU A 67 -2.50 -0.80 -25.56
CA LEU A 67 -3.83 -0.25 -25.85
C LEU A 67 -3.78 1.25 -26.12
N CYS A 68 -3.03 2.01 -25.33
CA CYS A 68 -2.90 3.45 -25.47
C CYS A 68 -2.06 3.83 -26.71
N GLY A 69 -1.11 2.98 -27.09
CA GLY A 69 -0.21 3.19 -28.23
C GLY A 69 -0.76 2.76 -29.58
N ALA A 70 -1.88 2.03 -29.63
CA ALA A 70 -2.47 1.56 -30.87
C ALA A 70 -2.96 2.74 -31.73
N ARG A 71 -2.55 2.78 -33.02
CA ARG A 71 -2.87 3.85 -33.96
C ARG A 71 -3.49 3.27 -35.21
N GLY A 72 -4.38 4.07 -35.88
CA GLY A 72 -5.08 3.72 -37.11
C GLY A 72 -6.59 3.82 -36.95
N GLU A 73 -7.33 3.82 -38.06
CA GLU A 73 -8.80 3.99 -38.07
C GLU A 73 -9.51 2.87 -37.29
N ILE A 74 -9.11 1.62 -37.54
CA ILE A 74 -9.70 0.47 -36.84
C ILE A 74 -9.40 0.56 -35.35
N ALA A 75 -8.20 0.94 -34.99
CA ALA A 75 -7.81 1.13 -33.60
C ALA A 75 -8.58 2.30 -32.97
N ALA A 76 -8.83 3.38 -33.71
CA ALA A 76 -9.61 4.53 -33.22
C ALA A 76 -11.07 4.14 -32.94
N LEU A 77 -11.71 3.37 -33.83
CA LEU A 77 -13.07 2.86 -33.62
C LEU A 77 -13.13 1.89 -32.44
N ALA A 78 -12.16 0.98 -32.34
CA ALA A 78 -12.07 0.05 -31.22
C ALA A 78 -11.85 0.80 -29.89
N ARG A 79 -11.07 1.88 -29.90
CA ARG A 79 -10.89 2.75 -28.74
C ARG A 79 -12.16 3.43 -28.31
N LEU A 80 -12.95 3.97 -29.24
CA LEU A 80 -14.23 4.59 -28.91
C LEU A 80 -15.17 3.59 -28.24
N ALA A 81 -15.25 2.36 -28.79
CA ALA A 81 -16.06 1.29 -28.22
C ALA A 81 -15.57 0.82 -26.84
N LYS A 82 -14.27 0.95 -26.54
CA LYS A 82 -13.64 0.48 -25.30
C LYS A 82 -13.09 1.61 -24.42
N ALA A 83 -13.41 2.87 -24.75
CA ALA A 83 -12.84 4.02 -24.05
C ALA A 83 -12.99 3.96 -22.53
N ALA A 84 -14.16 3.59 -22.04
CA ALA A 84 -14.41 3.47 -20.60
C ALA A 84 -13.56 2.38 -19.96
N GLN A 85 -13.35 1.26 -20.66
CA GLN A 85 -12.52 0.15 -20.17
C GLN A 85 -11.04 0.55 -20.15
N ILE A 86 -10.58 1.32 -21.15
CA ILE A 86 -9.20 1.82 -21.21
C ILE A 86 -8.95 2.80 -20.07
N VAL A 87 -9.86 3.75 -19.81
CA VAL A 87 -9.75 4.70 -18.71
C VAL A 87 -9.70 3.95 -17.37
N GLN A 88 -10.57 2.95 -17.20
CA GLN A 88 -10.56 2.15 -15.98
C GLN A 88 -9.24 1.38 -15.82
N ALA A 89 -8.71 0.82 -16.90
CA ALA A 89 -7.45 0.10 -16.87
C ALA A 89 -6.28 1.03 -16.53
N GLU A 90 -6.27 2.26 -17.05
CA GLU A 90 -5.25 3.26 -16.71
C GLU A 90 -5.32 3.65 -15.24
N ASP A 91 -6.52 3.89 -14.72
CA ASP A 91 -6.73 4.21 -13.30
C ASP A 91 -6.29 3.05 -12.41
N ASP A 92 -6.64 1.82 -12.76
CA ASP A 92 -6.27 0.62 -12.01
C ASP A 92 -4.75 0.40 -12.05
N LEU A 93 -4.10 0.66 -13.19
CA LEU A 93 -2.65 0.57 -13.30
C LEU A 93 -1.98 1.55 -12.34
N GLU A 94 -2.43 2.79 -12.30
CA GLU A 94 -1.91 3.83 -11.41
C GLU A 94 -2.10 3.44 -9.94
N GLU A 95 -3.28 2.96 -9.57
CA GLU A 95 -3.55 2.49 -8.22
C GLU A 95 -2.72 1.26 -7.86
N TRP A 96 -2.58 0.32 -8.77
CA TRP A 96 -1.78 -0.89 -8.56
C TRP A 96 -0.30 -0.55 -8.35
N GLU A 97 0.25 0.31 -9.19
CA GLU A 97 1.64 0.79 -9.04
C GLU A 97 1.85 1.47 -7.69
N ALA A 98 0.90 2.32 -7.28
CA ALA A 98 0.95 2.97 -5.97
C ALA A 98 0.89 1.96 -4.83
N ALA A 99 0.00 0.95 -4.92
CA ALA A 99 -0.13 -0.09 -3.91
C ALA A 99 1.16 -0.90 -3.75
N GLU A 100 1.81 -1.27 -4.86
CA GLU A 100 3.10 -1.99 -4.83
C GLU A 100 4.20 -1.15 -4.16
N ARG A 101 4.26 0.16 -4.46
CA ARG A 101 5.23 1.06 -3.84
C ARG A 101 5.01 1.21 -2.34
N PHE A 102 3.76 1.42 -1.93
CA PHE A 102 3.43 1.55 -0.51
C PHE A 102 3.64 0.24 0.24
N LEU A 103 3.29 -0.89 -0.37
CA LEU A 103 3.55 -2.21 0.21
C LEU A 103 5.05 -2.38 0.50
N ALA A 104 5.91 -2.09 -0.48
CA ALA A 104 7.36 -2.20 -0.31
C ALA A 104 7.88 -1.30 0.81
N ARG A 105 7.39 -0.06 0.88
CA ARG A 105 7.78 0.89 1.94
C ARG A 105 7.37 0.40 3.32
N TRP A 106 6.14 -0.08 3.47
CA TRP A 106 5.65 -0.56 4.75
C TRP A 106 6.32 -1.87 5.18
N GLN A 107 6.65 -2.74 4.23
CA GLN A 107 7.45 -3.94 4.51
C GLN A 107 8.84 -3.57 5.02
N ALA A 108 9.46 -2.53 4.45
CA ALA A 108 10.75 -2.03 4.93
C ALA A 108 10.63 -1.46 6.35
N VAL A 109 9.59 -0.68 6.64
CA VAL A 109 9.32 -0.17 7.99
C VAL A 109 9.13 -1.32 8.98
N GLU A 110 8.34 -2.33 8.62
CA GLU A 110 8.10 -3.52 9.46
C GLU A 110 9.41 -4.25 9.78
N THR A 111 10.27 -4.41 8.77
CA THR A 111 11.59 -5.03 8.95
C THR A 111 12.47 -4.20 9.89
N ASP A 112 12.51 -2.89 9.71
CA ASP A 112 13.30 -1.99 10.55
C ASP A 112 12.82 -2.01 12.00
N LEU A 113 11.51 -2.03 12.23
CA LEU A 113 10.93 -2.13 13.56
C LEU A 113 11.25 -3.47 14.22
N ARG A 114 11.25 -4.56 13.47
CA ARG A 114 11.62 -5.89 13.95
C ARG A 114 13.08 -5.92 14.36
N ASN A 115 13.97 -5.35 13.55
CA ASN A 115 15.39 -5.28 13.83
C ASN A 115 15.68 -4.40 15.05
N ALA A 116 14.99 -3.29 15.20
CA ALA A 116 15.09 -2.43 16.37
C ALA A 116 14.66 -3.15 17.65
N ALA A 117 13.63 -3.97 17.60
CA ALA A 117 13.15 -4.75 18.74
C ALA A 117 14.14 -5.87 19.12
N ALA A 118 14.90 -6.39 18.15
CA ALA A 118 15.90 -7.47 18.37
C ALA A 118 17.24 -6.92 18.89
N ALA A 119 17.49 -5.62 18.77
CA ALA A 119 18.70 -4.97 19.30
C ALA A 119 18.59 -4.70 20.82
#